data_0756acc09ad390b42c84f10dd0275606
#
_entry.id   0756acc09ad390b42c84f10dd0275606
#
_cell.length_a   1.000
_cell.length_b   1.000
_cell.length_c   1.000
_cell.angle_alpha   90.00
_cell.angle_beta   90.00
_cell.angle_gamma   90.00
#
_symmetry.space_group_name_H-M   'P 1'
#
loop_
_entity.id
_entity.type
_entity.pdbx_description
1 polymer ?
#
loop_
_entity_poly.entity_id
_entity_poly.type
_entity_poly.pdbx_seq_one_letter_code
_entity_poly.pdbx_strand_id
1 'polypeptide(L)'
;IMIGNVMVGQSGGPTAVINSSLAGVFKTAVDSGCGTVYGMINGIEGLLSGKYTDISKHIKNDLDIELLKRTPSSFLGTCRYKLPHIDAAPELYGKIFSLLSSLDVKYFFYIGGNDSMDTVMQLSVYGESIGSDIRFIGVPKTIDNDLPLTDHTPGYGSAAKYTATAMKEIIRDAKTYPHPSVTLVEIMGRDAGWLTAAS
;
A
#
# COMPACT_ATOMS: atom_id res chain seq x y z
N ILE A 1 -9.78 21.72 -11.23
CA ILE A 1 -10.41 21.36 -9.95
C ILE A 1 -10.93 19.94 -10.11
N MET A 2 -10.44 19.03 -9.30
CA MET A 2 -10.98 17.67 -9.23
C MET A 2 -12.30 17.70 -8.47
N ILE A 3 -13.36 17.16 -9.04
CA ILE A 3 -14.68 17.15 -8.43
C ILE A 3 -14.95 15.75 -7.87
N GLY A 4 -15.44 15.65 -6.63
CA GLY A 4 -15.78 14.40 -5.96
C GLY A 4 -14.85 14.01 -4.82
N ASN A 5 -15.18 12.93 -4.15
CA ASN A 5 -14.44 12.42 -3.01
C ASN A 5 -13.39 11.39 -3.44
N VAL A 6 -12.41 11.20 -2.57
CA VAL A 6 -11.34 10.22 -2.73
C VAL A 6 -11.51 9.09 -1.73
N MET A 7 -11.29 7.86 -2.16
CA MET A 7 -11.13 6.70 -1.28
C MET A 7 -9.70 6.19 -1.41
N VAL A 8 -9.00 5.97 -0.30
CA VAL A 8 -7.66 5.39 -0.29
C VAL A 8 -7.56 4.26 0.72
N GLY A 9 -6.86 3.20 0.36
CA GLY A 9 -6.61 2.08 1.25
C GLY A 9 -5.17 1.59 1.18
N GLN A 10 -4.79 0.87 2.23
CA GLN A 10 -3.49 0.22 2.37
C GLN A 10 -3.71 -1.29 2.53
N SER A 11 -2.87 -2.11 1.90
CA SER A 11 -2.98 -3.56 2.00
C SER A 11 -1.65 -4.29 1.80
N GLY A 12 -1.63 -5.58 2.13
CA GLY A 12 -0.45 -6.42 2.11
C GLY A 12 0.50 -6.17 3.28
N GLY A 13 1.74 -6.63 3.17
CA GLY A 13 2.77 -6.41 4.19
C GLY A 13 3.11 -4.93 4.34
N PRO A 14 3.03 -4.35 5.55
CA PRO A 14 3.46 -2.97 5.78
C PRO A 14 4.94 -2.80 5.48
N THR A 15 5.31 -1.61 4.97
CA THR A 15 6.70 -1.21 4.72
C THR A 15 6.99 0.12 5.39
N ALA A 16 8.26 0.53 5.43
CA ALA A 16 8.66 1.82 5.98
C ALA A 16 8.06 3.02 5.22
N VAL A 17 7.61 2.82 3.97
CA VAL A 17 7.16 3.91 3.09
C VAL A 17 5.67 3.89 2.76
N ILE A 18 4.91 2.89 3.22
CA ILE A 18 3.50 2.77 2.85
C ILE A 18 2.68 3.98 3.32
N ASN A 19 3.02 4.56 4.45
CA ASN A 19 2.41 5.79 4.95
C ASN A 19 2.86 7.03 4.19
N SER A 20 4.06 7.05 3.61
CA SER A 20 4.49 8.15 2.72
C SER A 20 3.64 8.20 1.46
N SER A 21 3.29 7.04 0.89
CA SER A 21 2.35 6.95 -0.23
C SER A 21 0.95 7.46 0.15
N LEU A 22 0.45 7.09 1.33
CA LEU A 22 -0.82 7.60 1.85
C LEU A 22 -0.79 9.11 2.03
N ALA A 23 0.28 9.65 2.62
CA ALA A 23 0.46 11.10 2.80
C ALA A 23 0.48 11.84 1.46
N GLY A 24 1.12 11.26 0.43
CA GLY A 24 1.13 11.80 -0.93
C GLY A 24 -0.26 11.84 -1.55
N VAL A 25 -1.03 10.76 -1.46
CA VAL A 25 -2.42 10.72 -1.95
C VAL A 25 -3.28 11.77 -1.23
N PHE A 26 -3.21 11.81 0.10
CA PHE A 26 -3.99 12.74 0.91
C PHE A 26 -3.66 14.21 0.56
N LYS A 27 -2.37 14.57 0.60
CA LYS A 27 -1.95 15.94 0.31
C LYS A 27 -2.32 16.38 -1.11
N THR A 28 -2.06 15.53 -2.11
CA THR A 28 -2.40 15.85 -3.50
C THR A 28 -3.89 16.01 -3.70
N ALA A 29 -4.71 15.17 -3.08
CA ALA A 29 -6.17 15.28 -3.15
C ALA A 29 -6.67 16.60 -2.56
N VAL A 30 -6.16 16.99 -1.39
CA VAL A 30 -6.50 18.26 -0.74
C VAL A 30 -6.05 19.45 -1.59
N ASP A 31 -4.79 19.46 -2.05
CA ASP A 31 -4.22 20.55 -2.89
C ASP A 31 -4.96 20.67 -4.23
N SER A 32 -5.51 19.59 -4.76
CA SER A 32 -6.29 19.57 -6.00
C SER A 32 -7.76 19.98 -5.82
N GLY A 33 -8.18 20.26 -4.58
CA GLY A 33 -9.55 20.69 -4.28
C GLY A 33 -10.58 19.55 -4.32
N CYS A 34 -10.16 18.30 -4.11
CA CYS A 34 -11.09 17.19 -3.89
C CYS A 34 -11.93 17.46 -2.64
N GLY A 35 -13.09 16.82 -2.55
CA GLY A 35 -13.93 16.83 -1.37
C GLY A 35 -13.31 16.07 -0.19
N THR A 36 -14.04 15.14 0.40
CA THR A 36 -13.53 14.33 1.50
C THR A 36 -12.57 13.25 1.01
N VAL A 37 -11.48 13.05 1.75
CA VAL A 37 -10.55 11.93 1.55
C VAL A 37 -10.85 10.84 2.58
N TYR A 38 -11.50 9.78 2.14
CA TYR A 38 -11.83 8.63 2.97
C TYR A 38 -10.68 7.61 2.97
N GLY A 39 -10.35 7.11 4.16
CA GLY A 39 -9.41 6.00 4.34
C GLY A 39 -10.14 4.70 4.63
N MET A 40 -9.89 3.64 3.85
CA MET A 40 -10.39 2.29 4.14
C MET A 40 -9.64 1.70 5.33
N ILE A 41 -10.34 1.40 6.40
CA ILE A 41 -9.74 0.72 7.56
C ILE A 41 -9.63 -0.78 7.23
N ASN A 42 -8.40 -1.31 7.29
CA ASN A 42 -8.07 -2.67 6.89
C ASN A 42 -8.42 -3.00 5.42
N GLY A 43 -8.14 -2.05 4.52
CA GLY A 43 -8.23 -2.25 3.07
C GLY A 43 -9.62 -2.65 2.58
N ILE A 44 -9.65 -3.48 1.52
CA ILE A 44 -10.92 -3.88 0.88
C ILE A 44 -11.80 -4.75 1.79
N GLU A 45 -11.21 -5.56 2.67
CA GLU A 45 -11.95 -6.38 3.64
C GLU A 45 -12.73 -5.50 4.62
N GLY A 46 -12.09 -4.44 5.11
CA GLY A 46 -12.74 -3.47 5.97
C GLY A 46 -13.80 -2.64 5.22
N LEU A 47 -13.52 -2.26 3.97
CA LEU A 47 -14.49 -1.55 3.12
C LEU A 47 -15.75 -2.39 2.92
N LEU A 48 -15.64 -3.67 2.62
CA LEU A 48 -16.77 -4.60 2.52
C LEU A 48 -17.58 -4.71 3.82
N SER A 49 -16.95 -4.42 4.95
CA SER A 49 -17.58 -4.35 6.27
C SER A 49 -18.05 -2.94 6.65
N GLY A 50 -17.98 -1.97 5.73
CA GLY A 50 -18.36 -0.58 5.96
C GLY A 50 -17.41 0.20 6.88
N LYS A 51 -16.15 -0.24 7.02
CA LYS A 51 -15.15 0.39 7.89
C LYS A 51 -14.29 1.36 7.10
N TYR A 52 -14.55 2.64 7.26
CA TYR A 52 -13.75 3.73 6.68
C TYR A 52 -13.77 4.94 7.62
N THR A 53 -12.86 5.86 7.41
CA THR A 53 -12.75 7.12 8.17
C THR A 53 -12.44 8.28 7.24
N ASP A 54 -12.83 9.47 7.62
CA ASP A 54 -12.37 10.71 7.01
C ASP A 54 -10.96 11.01 7.53
N ILE A 55 -9.97 10.99 6.64
CA ILE A 55 -8.55 11.17 7.01
C ILE A 55 -8.30 12.57 7.57
N SER A 56 -9.03 13.59 7.14
CA SER A 56 -8.89 14.96 7.64
C SER A 56 -9.25 15.11 9.13
N LYS A 57 -9.92 14.12 9.71
CA LYS A 57 -10.12 14.06 11.16
C LYS A 57 -8.87 13.75 11.95
N HIS A 58 -7.90 13.13 11.31
CA HIS A 58 -6.63 12.67 11.91
C HIS A 58 -5.44 13.53 11.50
N ILE A 59 -5.44 14.05 10.28
CA ILE A 59 -4.35 14.88 9.73
C ILE A 59 -4.88 16.31 9.61
N LYS A 60 -4.34 17.22 10.43
CA LYS A 60 -4.84 18.59 10.59
C LYS A 60 -3.93 19.65 9.96
N ASN A 61 -2.65 19.33 9.80
CA ASN A 61 -1.63 20.27 9.40
C ASN A 61 -0.44 19.56 8.73
N ASP A 62 0.49 20.34 8.20
CA ASP A 62 1.67 19.80 7.52
C ASP A 62 2.58 18.99 8.45
N LEU A 63 2.61 19.28 9.75
CA LEU A 63 3.39 18.48 10.70
C LEU A 63 2.84 17.06 10.81
N ASP A 64 1.51 16.89 10.84
CA ASP A 64 0.87 15.58 10.88
C ASP A 64 1.22 14.78 9.61
N ILE A 65 1.27 15.44 8.44
CA ILE A 65 1.68 14.84 7.18
C ILE A 65 3.15 14.37 7.26
N GLU A 66 4.05 15.21 7.77
CA GLU A 66 5.47 14.86 7.92
C GLU A 66 5.67 13.72 8.94
N LEU A 67 4.91 13.70 10.02
CA LEU A 67 4.93 12.60 10.98
C LEU A 67 4.42 11.30 10.34
N LEU A 68 3.32 11.35 9.59
CA LEU A 68 2.79 10.19 8.88
C LEU A 68 3.82 9.60 7.90
N LYS A 69 4.50 10.45 7.12
CA LYS A 69 5.55 10.03 6.18
C LYS A 69 6.70 9.27 6.86
N ARG A 70 7.01 9.60 8.10
CA ARG A 70 8.12 9.01 8.86
C ARG A 70 7.69 7.86 9.77
N THR A 71 6.39 7.64 9.92
CA THR A 71 5.86 6.55 10.75
C THR A 71 5.82 5.27 9.93
N PRO A 72 6.57 4.24 10.31
CA PRO A 72 6.51 2.94 9.65
C PRO A 72 5.19 2.24 9.94
N SER A 73 4.92 1.14 9.24
CA SER A 73 3.68 0.38 9.30
C SER A 73 2.51 1.06 8.56
N SER A 74 1.30 0.58 8.73
CA SER A 74 0.12 0.99 7.96
C SER A 74 -0.84 1.77 8.85
N PHE A 75 -0.98 3.06 8.60
CA PHE A 75 -1.85 3.95 9.37
C PHE A 75 -3.33 3.53 9.33
N LEU A 76 -3.80 3.10 8.16
CA LEU A 76 -5.18 2.63 7.97
C LEU A 76 -5.36 1.13 8.33
N GLY A 77 -4.34 0.49 8.88
CA GLY A 77 -4.31 -0.96 9.00
C GLY A 77 -4.10 -1.61 7.63
N THR A 78 -4.12 -2.93 7.61
CA THR A 78 -3.88 -3.71 6.38
C THR A 78 -4.78 -4.94 6.35
N CYS A 79 -4.90 -5.55 5.17
CA CYS A 79 -5.50 -6.87 5.00
C CYS A 79 -4.69 -7.70 3.99
N ARG A 80 -4.94 -8.99 3.99
CA ARG A 80 -4.43 -9.94 2.99
C ARG A 80 -5.58 -10.60 2.23
N TYR A 81 -6.63 -9.81 2.00
CA TYR A 81 -7.80 -10.24 1.28
C TYR A 81 -7.54 -10.19 -0.22
N LYS A 82 -7.70 -11.31 -0.89
CA LYS A 82 -7.69 -11.40 -2.35
C LYS A 82 -9.13 -11.34 -2.84
N LEU A 83 -9.45 -10.30 -3.61
CA LEU A 83 -10.79 -10.15 -4.19
C LEU A 83 -11.02 -11.30 -5.19
N PRO A 84 -12.09 -12.10 -5.04
CA PRO A 84 -12.43 -13.12 -6.01
C PRO A 84 -12.70 -12.50 -7.39
N HIS A 85 -12.47 -13.28 -8.45
CA HIS A 85 -12.84 -12.82 -9.81
C HIS A 85 -14.33 -12.50 -9.90
N ILE A 86 -14.69 -11.56 -10.76
CA ILE A 86 -16.09 -11.09 -10.91
C ILE A 86 -17.08 -12.24 -11.18
N ASP A 87 -16.68 -13.23 -11.97
CA ASP A 87 -17.52 -14.36 -12.31
C ASP A 87 -17.85 -15.26 -11.10
N ALA A 88 -16.98 -15.26 -10.08
CA ALA A 88 -17.15 -16.05 -8.88
C ALA A 88 -17.95 -15.36 -7.77
N ALA A 89 -17.94 -14.01 -7.74
CA ALA A 89 -18.58 -13.23 -6.67
C ALA A 89 -19.04 -11.85 -7.14
N PRO A 90 -19.95 -11.75 -8.12
CA PRO A 90 -20.39 -10.47 -8.68
C PRO A 90 -21.06 -9.55 -7.63
N GLU A 91 -21.66 -10.12 -6.61
CA GLU A 91 -22.32 -9.37 -5.53
C GLU A 91 -21.34 -8.53 -4.70
N LEU A 92 -20.07 -8.97 -4.58
CA LEU A 92 -19.04 -8.19 -3.86
C LEU A 92 -18.71 -6.91 -4.62
N TYR A 93 -18.61 -6.97 -5.94
CA TYR A 93 -18.36 -5.80 -6.79
C TYR A 93 -19.52 -4.83 -6.72
N GLY A 94 -20.75 -5.31 -6.84
CA GLY A 94 -21.95 -4.50 -6.67
C GLY A 94 -21.98 -3.79 -5.31
N LYS A 95 -21.61 -4.49 -4.24
CA LYS A 95 -21.53 -3.91 -2.90
C LYS A 95 -20.46 -2.82 -2.79
N ILE A 96 -19.25 -3.05 -3.33
CA ILE A 96 -18.18 -2.05 -3.34
C ILE A 96 -18.64 -0.80 -4.09
N PHE A 97 -19.14 -0.95 -5.31
CA PHE A 97 -19.58 0.19 -6.13
C PHE A 97 -20.76 0.95 -5.52
N SER A 98 -21.71 0.26 -4.92
CA SER A 98 -22.82 0.90 -4.18
C SER A 98 -22.30 1.76 -3.03
N LEU A 99 -21.31 1.27 -2.28
CA LEU A 99 -20.70 2.03 -1.19
C LEU A 99 -19.92 3.24 -1.73
N LEU A 100 -19.08 3.05 -2.75
CA LEU A 100 -18.31 4.14 -3.35
C LEU A 100 -19.24 5.23 -3.92
N SER A 101 -20.32 4.84 -4.58
CA SER A 101 -21.33 5.76 -5.10
C SER A 101 -22.06 6.52 -3.98
N SER A 102 -22.42 5.85 -2.89
CA SER A 102 -23.08 6.48 -1.75
C SER A 102 -22.21 7.54 -1.06
N LEU A 103 -20.89 7.43 -1.19
CA LEU A 103 -19.90 8.38 -0.68
C LEU A 103 -19.43 9.39 -1.75
N ASP A 104 -20.05 9.43 -2.93
CA ASP A 104 -19.64 10.27 -4.07
C ASP A 104 -18.14 10.16 -4.38
N VAL A 105 -17.59 8.95 -4.29
CA VAL A 105 -16.19 8.68 -4.60
C VAL A 105 -15.99 8.71 -6.10
N LYS A 106 -15.03 9.53 -6.56
CA LYS A 106 -14.61 9.62 -7.96
C LYS A 106 -13.20 9.07 -8.21
N TYR A 107 -12.40 9.01 -7.16
CA TYR A 107 -11.02 8.54 -7.24
C TYR A 107 -10.77 7.50 -6.16
N PHE A 108 -10.39 6.30 -6.57
CA PHE A 108 -10.08 5.19 -5.69
C PHE A 108 -8.60 4.84 -5.81
N PHE A 109 -7.86 4.99 -4.70
CA PHE A 109 -6.45 4.65 -4.61
C PHE A 109 -6.25 3.41 -3.74
N TYR A 110 -5.45 2.46 -4.20
CA TYR A 110 -5.12 1.30 -3.40
C TYR A 110 -3.61 1.10 -3.35
N ILE A 111 -3.04 1.22 -2.15
CA ILE A 111 -1.60 1.15 -1.89
C ILE A 111 -1.30 -0.27 -1.44
N GLY A 112 -0.49 -1.01 -2.21
CA GLY A 112 -0.20 -2.39 -1.84
C GLY A 112 0.69 -3.15 -2.82
N GLY A 113 0.80 -4.45 -2.61
CA GLY A 113 1.56 -5.38 -3.45
C GLY A 113 0.76 -5.94 -4.62
N ASN A 114 1.22 -7.06 -5.17
CA ASN A 114 0.65 -7.67 -6.38
C ASN A 114 -0.86 -7.94 -6.29
N ASP A 115 -1.34 -8.54 -5.19
CA ASP A 115 -2.78 -8.81 -5.02
C ASP A 115 -3.61 -7.52 -4.95
N SER A 116 -3.02 -6.42 -4.46
CA SER A 116 -3.70 -5.12 -4.42
C SER A 116 -3.80 -4.50 -5.82
N MET A 117 -2.76 -4.66 -6.64
CA MET A 117 -2.77 -4.19 -8.04
C MET A 117 -3.76 -5.02 -8.86
N ASP A 118 -3.84 -6.32 -8.64
CA ASP A 118 -4.86 -7.20 -9.24
C ASP A 118 -6.28 -6.74 -8.85
N THR A 119 -6.51 -6.44 -7.58
CA THR A 119 -7.79 -5.88 -7.09
C THR A 119 -8.16 -4.59 -7.83
N VAL A 120 -7.22 -3.65 -7.99
CA VAL A 120 -7.44 -2.40 -8.72
C VAL A 120 -7.79 -2.66 -10.18
N MET A 121 -7.08 -3.58 -10.83
CA MET A 121 -7.34 -3.96 -12.22
C MET A 121 -8.75 -4.52 -12.37
N GLN A 122 -9.14 -5.48 -11.53
CA GLN A 122 -10.47 -6.09 -11.57
C GLN A 122 -11.59 -5.07 -11.32
N LEU A 123 -11.42 -4.16 -10.35
CA LEU A 123 -12.39 -3.09 -10.09
C LEU A 123 -12.47 -2.10 -11.25
N SER A 124 -11.36 -1.78 -11.90
CA SER A 124 -11.34 -0.90 -13.07
C SER A 124 -12.12 -1.52 -14.24
N VAL A 125 -11.84 -2.78 -14.56
CA VAL A 125 -12.54 -3.51 -15.64
C VAL A 125 -14.04 -3.62 -15.37
N TYR A 126 -14.41 -3.94 -14.15
CA TYR A 126 -15.83 -3.98 -13.77
C TYR A 126 -16.48 -2.59 -13.86
N GLY A 127 -15.78 -1.55 -13.37
CA GLY A 127 -16.26 -0.17 -13.46
C GLY A 127 -16.52 0.26 -14.90
N GLU A 128 -15.63 -0.05 -15.83
CA GLU A 128 -15.83 0.19 -17.26
C GLU A 128 -17.06 -0.55 -17.80
N SER A 129 -17.25 -1.81 -17.42
CA SER A 129 -18.36 -2.64 -17.89
C SER A 129 -19.73 -2.10 -17.48
N ILE A 130 -19.82 -1.40 -16.36
CA ILE A 130 -21.07 -0.79 -15.84
C ILE A 130 -21.17 0.71 -16.13
N GLY A 131 -20.24 1.28 -16.89
CA GLY A 131 -20.21 2.72 -17.20
C GLY A 131 -19.96 3.64 -16.02
N SER A 132 -19.20 3.17 -15.02
CA SER A 132 -18.82 3.97 -13.83
C SER A 132 -17.81 5.04 -14.20
N ASP A 133 -17.93 6.23 -13.61
CA ASP A 133 -16.98 7.35 -13.74
C ASP A 133 -15.85 7.33 -12.69
N ILE A 134 -15.83 6.34 -11.82
CA ILE A 134 -14.79 6.20 -10.79
C ILE A 134 -13.44 5.83 -11.43
N ARG A 135 -12.39 6.57 -11.05
CA ARG A 135 -11.03 6.29 -11.50
C ARG A 135 -10.31 5.43 -10.46
N PHE A 136 -9.85 4.24 -10.87
CA PHE A 136 -9.12 3.30 -10.04
C PHE A 136 -7.62 3.43 -10.29
N ILE A 137 -6.84 3.71 -9.25
CA ILE A 137 -5.40 3.96 -9.31
C ILE A 137 -4.68 3.04 -8.31
N GLY A 138 -3.81 2.18 -8.83
CA GLY A 138 -2.90 1.39 -8.01
C GLY A 138 -1.65 2.20 -7.63
N VAL A 139 -1.27 2.12 -6.35
CA VAL A 139 -0.01 2.69 -5.85
C VAL A 139 0.85 1.54 -5.36
N PRO A 140 1.78 1.04 -6.19
CA PRO A 140 2.53 -0.16 -5.86
C PRO A 140 3.55 0.09 -4.75
N LYS A 141 3.76 -0.93 -3.92
CA LYS A 141 4.86 -1.02 -2.96
C LYS A 141 5.32 -2.47 -2.84
N THR A 142 6.62 -2.68 -2.76
CA THR A 142 7.25 -3.97 -2.47
C THR A 142 8.69 -3.76 -2.06
N ILE A 143 9.20 -4.63 -1.18
CA ILE A 143 10.63 -4.68 -0.84
C ILE A 143 11.39 -5.62 -1.77
N ASP A 144 10.70 -6.40 -2.59
CA ASP A 144 11.29 -7.43 -3.45
C ASP A 144 12.01 -6.84 -4.67
N ASN A 145 11.71 -5.57 -5.00
CA ASN A 145 12.22 -4.86 -6.17
C ASN A 145 11.92 -5.57 -7.50
N ASP A 146 10.73 -6.15 -7.62
CA ASP A 146 10.29 -7.03 -8.70
C ASP A 146 9.27 -6.39 -9.66
N LEU A 147 9.16 -5.06 -9.65
CA LEU A 147 8.29 -4.34 -10.59
C LEU A 147 9.01 -4.08 -11.92
N PRO A 148 8.39 -4.41 -13.06
CA PRO A 148 8.95 -4.10 -14.37
C PRO A 148 9.19 -2.60 -14.56
N LEU A 149 10.23 -2.24 -15.31
CA LEU A 149 10.57 -0.86 -15.66
C LEU A 149 10.78 0.07 -14.46
N THR A 150 11.13 -0.50 -13.32
CA THR A 150 11.32 0.25 -12.05
C THR A 150 12.67 -0.12 -11.45
N ASP A 151 13.58 0.86 -11.30
CA ASP A 151 14.90 0.63 -10.73
C ASP A 151 14.84 0.34 -9.23
N HIS A 152 14.05 1.13 -8.50
CA HIS A 152 13.88 1.02 -7.05
C HIS A 152 12.41 1.12 -6.68
N THR A 153 11.84 0.03 -6.22
CA THR A 153 10.44 0.00 -5.79
C THR A 153 10.25 0.68 -4.43
N PRO A 154 9.07 1.30 -4.17
CA PRO A 154 8.77 1.87 -2.87
C PRO A 154 8.80 0.81 -1.76
N GLY A 155 9.75 0.93 -0.84
CA GLY A 155 10.03 -0.02 0.24
C GLY A 155 11.38 -0.73 0.13
N TYR A 156 11.90 -0.94 -1.06
CA TYR A 156 13.15 -1.66 -1.31
C TYR A 156 14.37 -0.99 -0.63
N GLY A 157 14.59 0.30 -0.87
CA GLY A 157 15.77 0.99 -0.35
C GLY A 157 15.83 1.02 1.20
N SER A 158 14.69 1.18 1.87
CA SER A 158 14.61 1.11 3.34
C SER A 158 14.88 -0.30 3.85
N ALA A 159 14.35 -1.32 3.17
CA ALA A 159 14.59 -2.72 3.51
C ALA A 159 16.05 -3.11 3.30
N ALA A 160 16.67 -2.71 2.18
CA ALA A 160 18.09 -2.95 1.90
C ALA A 160 18.99 -2.31 2.98
N LYS A 161 18.72 -1.06 3.35
CA LYS A 161 19.46 -0.40 4.43
C LYS A 161 19.33 -1.13 5.76
N TYR A 162 18.14 -1.56 6.12
CA TYR A 162 17.90 -2.33 7.35
C TYR A 162 18.68 -3.64 7.34
N THR A 163 18.56 -4.41 6.26
CA THR A 163 19.22 -5.72 6.11
C THR A 163 20.73 -5.58 6.16
N ALA A 164 21.30 -4.64 5.39
CA ALA A 164 22.75 -4.38 5.41
C ALA A 164 23.27 -3.96 6.80
N THR A 165 22.47 -3.23 7.56
CA THR A 165 22.82 -2.85 8.94
C THR A 165 22.82 -4.07 9.86
N ALA A 166 21.77 -4.88 9.83
CA ALA A 166 21.67 -6.12 10.61
C ALA A 166 22.80 -7.11 10.25
N MET A 167 23.11 -7.26 8.96
CA MET A 167 24.23 -8.11 8.51
C MET A 167 25.56 -7.66 9.08
N LYS A 168 25.85 -6.36 9.14
CA LYS A 168 27.07 -5.83 9.75
C LYS A 168 27.15 -6.17 11.25
N GLU A 169 26.05 -6.13 11.96
CA GLU A 169 25.99 -6.49 13.37
C GLU A 169 26.26 -7.99 13.57
N ILE A 170 25.58 -8.84 12.81
CA ILE A 170 25.76 -10.31 12.83
C ILE A 170 27.21 -10.70 12.52
N ILE A 171 27.82 -10.11 11.48
CA ILE A 171 29.21 -10.38 11.09
C ILE A 171 30.18 -9.96 12.20
N ARG A 172 29.94 -8.83 12.84
CA ARG A 172 30.79 -8.36 13.95
C ARG A 172 30.70 -9.28 15.15
N ASP A 173 29.48 -9.68 15.51
CA ASP A 173 29.26 -10.62 16.62
C ASP A 173 29.96 -11.96 16.36
N ALA A 174 29.76 -12.55 15.18
CA ALA A 174 30.38 -13.82 14.80
C ALA A 174 31.92 -13.79 14.86
N LYS A 175 32.56 -12.63 14.62
CA LYS A 175 34.01 -12.45 14.68
C LYS A 175 34.57 -12.31 16.09
N THR A 176 33.75 -12.20 17.13
CA THR A 176 34.21 -12.10 18.52
C THR A 176 34.66 -13.43 19.09
N TYR A 177 34.26 -14.54 18.51
CA TYR A 177 34.57 -15.88 18.95
C TYR A 177 35.89 -16.40 18.32
N PRO A 178 36.70 -17.15 19.09
CA PRO A 178 37.99 -17.66 18.59
C PRO A 178 37.84 -18.81 17.59
N HIS A 179 36.66 -19.36 17.44
CA HIS A 179 36.38 -20.47 16.52
C HIS A 179 35.66 -19.99 15.25
N PRO A 180 35.98 -20.57 14.08
CA PRO A 180 35.26 -20.28 12.84
C PRO A 180 33.76 -20.61 13.00
N SER A 181 32.91 -19.72 12.54
CA SER A 181 31.46 -19.92 12.49
C SER A 181 30.93 -19.62 11.09
N VAL A 182 29.84 -20.29 10.73
CA VAL A 182 29.09 -20.02 9.49
C VAL A 182 27.68 -19.58 9.90
N THR A 183 27.28 -18.42 9.43
CA THR A 183 25.92 -17.87 9.66
C THR A 183 25.17 -17.86 8.34
N LEU A 184 24.03 -18.54 8.31
CA LEU A 184 23.10 -18.51 7.18
C LEU A 184 21.96 -17.54 7.49
N VAL A 185 21.74 -16.59 6.60
CA VAL A 185 20.70 -15.56 6.75
C VAL A 185 19.76 -15.63 5.56
N GLU A 186 18.48 -15.91 5.83
CA GLU A 186 17.42 -15.88 4.83
C GLU A 186 16.80 -14.48 4.78
N ILE A 187 16.69 -13.92 3.56
CA ILE A 187 16.14 -12.60 3.31
C ILE A 187 14.97 -12.74 2.35
N MET A 188 13.88 -12.00 2.58
CA MET A 188 12.70 -12.00 1.71
C MET A 188 13.06 -11.59 0.27
N GLY A 189 12.29 -12.07 -0.71
CA GLY A 189 12.45 -11.70 -2.11
C GLY A 189 11.71 -12.61 -3.09
N ARG A 190 11.10 -13.68 -2.63
CA ARG A 190 10.47 -14.69 -3.50
C ARG A 190 11.48 -15.16 -4.56
N ASP A 191 11.13 -15.02 -5.86
CA ASP A 191 11.99 -15.35 -6.99
C ASP A 191 13.02 -14.25 -7.31
N ALA A 192 12.87 -13.07 -6.73
CA ALA A 192 13.79 -11.95 -6.90
C ALA A 192 14.84 -11.91 -5.78
N GLY A 193 16.11 -11.94 -6.13
CA GLY A 193 17.21 -11.90 -5.16
C GLY A 193 17.78 -10.51 -4.88
N TRP A 194 17.12 -9.44 -5.30
CA TRP A 194 17.65 -8.08 -5.24
C TRP A 194 17.95 -7.59 -3.83
N LEU A 195 17.07 -7.89 -2.87
CA LEU A 195 17.25 -7.47 -1.49
C LEU A 195 18.46 -8.17 -0.86
N THR A 196 18.63 -9.46 -1.12
CA THR A 196 19.78 -10.25 -0.67
C THR A 196 21.08 -9.72 -1.30
N ALA A 197 21.05 -9.39 -2.59
CA ALA A 197 22.22 -8.89 -3.30
C ALA A 197 22.65 -7.48 -2.84
N ALA A 198 21.73 -6.70 -2.30
CA ALA A 198 21.98 -5.34 -1.79
C ALA A 198 22.45 -5.30 -0.32
N SER A 199 22.57 -6.45 0.36
CA SER A 199 22.79 -6.54 1.81
C SER A 199 24.23 -6.86 2.22
#